data_19e79d1943cb9cdf0a74170c1c8d2ee0
#
_entry.id   19e79d1943cb9cdf0a74170c1c8d2ee0
#
_cell.length_a   1.000
_cell.length_b   1.000
_cell.length_c   1.000
_cell.angle_alpha   90.00
_cell.angle_beta   90.00
_cell.angle_gamma   90.00
#
_symmetry.space_group_name_H-M   'P 1'
#
loop_
_entity.id
_entity.type
_entity.pdbx_description
1 polymer ?
#
loop_
_entity_poly.entity_id
_entity_poly.type
_entity_poly.pdbx_seq_one_letter_code
_entity_poly.pdbx_strand_id
1 'polypeptide(L)'
;RVRSSAASDVYKRQVLVINKIDRLRDKTKLLAFIKDISEKFNFLSIVPISALKKDNLMELKSVILNNLEIGAYHFPEDSLTEFSDNFFISEIIREKAINRLGDELPYRINVEVEKIDEEKSIQHIHSNIYVESSSQKAILLGKNGTMIKSIGISSRKELERELESKVNLQLRIRVKKNWTNDINLLSKYGYE
;
A
#
# COMPACT_ATOMS: atom_id res chain seq x y z
N ARG A 1 0.10 2.20 20.38
CA ARG A 1 -0.88 2.38 21.48
C ARG A 1 -2.19 2.83 20.88
N VAL A 2 -3.06 1.89 20.56
CA VAL A 2 -4.43 2.19 20.15
C VAL A 2 -5.17 2.68 21.41
N ARG A 3 -5.45 3.97 21.48
CA ARG A 3 -6.40 4.50 22.46
C ARG A 3 -7.80 4.32 21.87
N SER A 4 -8.41 3.18 22.12
CA SER A 4 -9.84 3.02 21.95
C SER A 4 -10.52 3.65 23.16
N SER A 5 -11.35 4.65 22.97
CA SER A 5 -12.20 5.14 24.04
C SER A 5 -13.38 4.18 24.15
N ALA A 6 -13.51 3.52 25.27
CA ALA A 6 -14.51 2.49 25.55
C ALA A 6 -15.97 2.92 25.27
N ALA A 7 -16.26 4.21 25.21
CA ALA A 7 -17.59 4.76 24.91
C ALA A 7 -17.93 4.75 23.41
N SER A 8 -16.93 4.63 22.50
CA SER A 8 -17.13 4.61 21.04
C SER A 8 -17.37 3.20 20.48
N ASP A 9 -17.01 2.16 21.22
CA ASP A 9 -17.01 0.78 20.72
C ASP A 9 -18.38 0.09 20.78
N VAL A 10 -19.33 0.61 21.55
CA VAL A 10 -20.64 -0.03 21.80
C VAL A 10 -21.53 -0.06 20.53
N TYR A 11 -21.26 0.82 19.55
CA TYR A 11 -22.11 0.95 18.35
C TYR A 11 -21.41 0.66 17.01
N LYS A 12 -20.12 0.29 17.02
CA LYS A 12 -19.40 -0.01 15.80
C LYS A 12 -19.33 -1.51 15.55
N ARG A 13 -19.86 -1.93 14.42
CA ARG A 13 -19.64 -3.29 13.91
C ARG A 13 -18.19 -3.42 13.50
N GLN A 14 -17.42 -4.28 14.16
CA GLN A 14 -16.00 -4.45 13.89
C GLN A 14 -15.72 -5.86 13.35
N VAL A 15 -14.98 -5.94 12.27
CA VAL A 15 -14.40 -7.17 11.73
C VAL A 15 -12.90 -7.15 11.98
N LEU A 16 -12.38 -8.16 12.68
CA LEU A 16 -10.94 -8.29 12.90
C LEU A 16 -10.32 -9.06 11.72
N VAL A 17 -9.39 -8.46 11.02
CA VAL A 17 -8.64 -9.11 9.94
C VAL A 17 -7.23 -9.43 10.42
N ILE A 18 -6.88 -10.73 10.46
CA ILE A 18 -5.53 -11.19 10.82
C ILE A 18 -4.78 -11.50 9.52
N ASN A 19 -3.92 -10.56 9.11
CA ASN A 19 -3.17 -10.69 7.86
C ASN A 19 -1.83 -11.42 8.03
N LYS A 20 -1.24 -11.83 6.90
CA LYS A 20 0.08 -12.49 6.79
C LYS A 20 0.10 -13.91 7.37
N ILE A 21 -1.01 -14.66 7.29
CA ILE A 21 -1.06 -16.05 7.77
C ILE A 21 -0.12 -16.98 6.98
N ASP A 22 0.32 -16.59 5.79
CA ASP A 22 1.35 -17.26 5.00
C ASP A 22 2.71 -17.35 5.69
N ARG A 23 2.99 -16.46 6.67
CA ARG A 23 4.22 -16.48 7.47
C ARG A 23 4.16 -17.40 8.68
N LEU A 24 2.97 -17.90 9.02
CA LEU A 24 2.80 -18.80 10.16
C LEU A 24 3.18 -20.23 9.76
N ARG A 25 4.21 -20.76 10.43
CA ARG A 25 4.62 -22.17 10.28
C ARG A 25 3.66 -23.12 10.96
N ASP A 26 3.01 -22.67 12.03
CA ASP A 26 2.13 -23.46 12.87
C ASP A 26 0.75 -22.79 12.95
N LYS A 27 -0.24 -23.42 12.30
CA LYS A 27 -1.62 -22.94 12.28
C LYS A 27 -2.35 -23.11 13.61
N THR A 28 -1.87 -23.98 14.50
CA THR A 28 -2.50 -24.18 15.82
C THR A 28 -2.36 -22.93 16.69
N LYS A 29 -1.26 -22.19 16.55
CA LYS A 29 -1.06 -20.91 17.22
C LYS A 29 -2.07 -19.84 16.78
N LEU A 30 -2.48 -19.87 15.53
CA LEU A 30 -3.51 -18.97 15.02
C LEU A 30 -4.86 -19.24 15.70
N LEU A 31 -5.24 -20.50 15.82
CA LEU A 31 -6.49 -20.89 16.48
C LEU A 31 -6.51 -20.49 17.96
N ALA A 32 -5.40 -20.72 18.67
CA ALA A 32 -5.25 -20.29 20.06
C ALA A 32 -5.36 -18.76 20.20
N PHE A 33 -4.72 -18.01 19.30
CA PHE A 33 -4.79 -16.55 19.28
C PHE A 33 -6.22 -16.03 18.98
N ILE A 34 -6.92 -16.64 18.01
CA ILE A 34 -8.31 -16.29 17.68
C ILE A 34 -9.20 -16.53 18.89
N LYS A 35 -9.05 -17.66 19.58
CA LYS A 35 -9.81 -17.98 20.79
C LYS A 35 -9.58 -16.94 21.87
N ASP A 36 -8.33 -16.64 22.21
CA ASP A 36 -7.98 -15.65 23.25
C ASP A 36 -8.55 -14.25 22.94
N ILE A 37 -8.48 -13.83 21.67
CA ILE A 37 -9.02 -12.54 21.25
C ILE A 37 -10.55 -12.51 21.28
N SER A 38 -11.22 -13.60 20.85
CA SER A 38 -12.68 -13.68 20.87
C SER A 38 -13.27 -13.67 22.26
N GLU A 39 -12.52 -14.13 23.26
CA GLU A 39 -12.90 -14.05 24.68
C GLU A 39 -12.77 -12.60 25.27
N LYS A 40 -11.88 -11.79 24.70
CA LYS A 40 -11.59 -10.44 25.18
C LYS A 40 -12.39 -9.34 24.47
N PHE A 41 -12.76 -9.56 23.20
CA PHE A 41 -13.41 -8.56 22.36
C PHE A 41 -14.55 -9.18 21.55
N ASN A 42 -15.64 -8.45 21.47
CA ASN A 42 -16.81 -8.89 20.69
C ASN A 42 -16.72 -8.37 19.24
N PHE A 43 -16.00 -9.09 18.39
CA PHE A 43 -15.98 -8.80 16.95
C PHE A 43 -17.15 -9.46 16.23
N LEU A 44 -17.66 -8.81 15.20
CA LEU A 44 -18.68 -9.36 14.30
C LEU A 44 -18.16 -10.63 13.60
N SER A 45 -16.91 -10.62 13.19
CA SER A 45 -16.19 -11.74 12.61
C SER A 45 -14.69 -11.56 12.78
N ILE A 46 -13.96 -12.69 12.80
CA ILE A 46 -12.48 -12.71 12.78
C ILE A 46 -12.06 -13.47 11.53
N VAL A 47 -11.42 -12.79 10.58
CA VAL A 47 -11.07 -13.35 9.28
C VAL A 47 -9.55 -13.40 9.13
N PRO A 48 -8.92 -14.58 9.24
CA PRO A 48 -7.50 -14.75 8.94
C PRO A 48 -7.28 -14.78 7.42
N ILE A 49 -6.37 -13.94 6.92
CA ILE A 49 -6.06 -13.81 5.50
C ILE A 49 -4.56 -13.82 5.20
N SER A 50 -4.22 -14.09 3.96
CA SER A 50 -2.96 -13.63 3.37
C SER A 50 -3.27 -12.74 2.17
N ALA A 51 -3.11 -11.44 2.32
CA ALA A 51 -3.28 -10.50 1.21
C ALA A 51 -2.27 -10.80 0.08
N LEU A 52 -1.02 -11.16 0.43
CA LEU A 52 0.03 -11.51 -0.52
C LEU A 52 -0.31 -12.74 -1.37
N LYS A 53 -0.84 -13.78 -0.72
CA LYS A 53 -1.21 -15.06 -1.39
C LYS A 53 -2.65 -15.09 -1.87
N LYS A 54 -3.40 -14.03 -1.60
CA LYS A 54 -4.84 -13.91 -1.87
C LYS A 54 -5.69 -14.98 -1.15
N ASP A 55 -5.17 -15.53 -0.05
CA ASP A 55 -5.90 -16.53 0.75
C ASP A 55 -7.02 -15.84 1.55
N ASN A 56 -8.21 -16.43 1.57
CA ASN A 56 -9.41 -15.98 2.28
C ASN A 56 -9.89 -14.55 1.96
N LEU A 57 -9.45 -13.92 0.86
CA LEU A 57 -9.93 -12.59 0.48
C LEU A 57 -11.41 -12.60 0.07
N MET A 58 -11.89 -13.69 -0.55
CA MET A 58 -13.30 -13.84 -0.91
C MET A 58 -14.18 -13.94 0.32
N GLU A 59 -13.74 -14.65 1.36
CA GLU A 59 -14.43 -14.73 2.66
C GLU A 59 -14.51 -13.34 3.31
N LEU A 60 -13.39 -12.60 3.35
CA LEU A 60 -13.38 -11.23 3.85
C LEU A 60 -14.37 -10.35 3.09
N LYS A 61 -14.38 -10.42 1.76
CA LYS A 61 -15.31 -9.67 0.92
C LYS A 61 -16.77 -10.03 1.24
N SER A 62 -17.07 -11.32 1.40
CA SER A 62 -18.40 -11.80 1.74
C SER A 62 -18.85 -11.27 3.12
N VAL A 63 -17.98 -11.35 4.13
CA VAL A 63 -18.27 -10.81 5.46
C VAL A 63 -18.57 -9.32 5.41
N ILE A 64 -17.80 -8.54 4.65
CA ILE A 64 -18.02 -7.09 4.49
C ILE A 64 -19.36 -6.84 3.82
N LEU A 65 -19.60 -7.43 2.64
CA LEU A 65 -20.81 -7.20 1.87
C LEU A 65 -22.11 -7.58 2.62
N ASN A 66 -22.09 -8.68 3.37
CA ASN A 66 -23.24 -9.14 4.14
C ASN A 66 -23.58 -8.24 5.35
N ASN A 67 -22.65 -7.34 5.72
CA ASN A 67 -22.81 -6.45 6.88
C ASN A 67 -22.85 -4.97 6.51
N LEU A 68 -22.77 -4.64 5.22
CA LEU A 68 -23.01 -3.28 4.74
C LEU A 68 -24.52 -2.98 4.78
N GLU A 69 -24.84 -1.79 5.16
CA GLU A 69 -26.21 -1.27 5.11
C GLU A 69 -26.53 -0.79 3.69
N ILE A 70 -27.77 -1.01 3.26
CA ILE A 70 -28.26 -0.44 1.99
C ILE A 70 -28.43 1.06 2.20
N GLY A 71 -27.74 1.87 1.40
CA GLY A 71 -27.75 3.31 1.51
C GLY A 71 -27.36 3.99 0.20
N ALA A 72 -27.35 5.33 0.20
CA ALA A 72 -26.83 6.09 -0.92
C ALA A 72 -25.31 5.92 -1.03
N TYR A 73 -24.78 6.05 -2.24
CA TYR A 73 -23.34 6.08 -2.46
C TYR A 73 -22.71 7.28 -1.75
N HIS A 74 -21.68 7.06 -0.98
CA HIS A 74 -20.91 8.12 -0.34
C HIS A 74 -19.90 8.76 -1.30
N PHE A 75 -19.51 8.03 -2.35
CA PHE A 75 -18.58 8.45 -3.39
C PHE A 75 -19.24 8.37 -4.76
N PRO A 76 -18.80 9.15 -5.76
CA PRO A 76 -19.25 9.01 -7.14
C PRO A 76 -19.04 7.57 -7.66
N GLU A 77 -19.94 7.08 -8.52
CA GLU A 77 -19.90 5.71 -9.04
C GLU A 77 -18.64 5.41 -9.86
N ASP A 78 -18.05 6.44 -10.47
CA ASP A 78 -16.82 6.39 -11.25
C ASP A 78 -15.54 6.55 -10.40
N SER A 79 -15.67 6.79 -9.09
CA SER A 79 -14.55 6.90 -8.18
C SER A 79 -14.04 5.51 -7.77
N LEU A 80 -12.91 5.10 -8.32
CA LEU A 80 -12.27 3.82 -7.97
C LEU A 80 -11.59 3.84 -6.58
N THR A 81 -11.22 5.03 -6.10
CA THR A 81 -10.51 5.22 -4.83
C THR A 81 -10.66 6.66 -4.33
N GLU A 82 -10.57 6.87 -3.03
CA GLU A 82 -10.47 8.20 -2.40
C GLU A 82 -9.09 8.84 -2.61
N PHE A 83 -8.11 8.03 -2.96
CA PHE A 83 -6.75 8.52 -3.16
C PHE A 83 -6.62 9.20 -4.53
N SER A 84 -5.81 10.27 -4.58
CA SER A 84 -5.47 10.93 -5.84
C SER A 84 -4.73 9.99 -6.78
N ASP A 85 -4.85 10.21 -8.09
CA ASP A 85 -4.09 9.46 -9.11
C ASP A 85 -2.59 9.47 -8.81
N ASN A 86 -2.07 10.58 -8.31
CA ASN A 86 -0.68 10.71 -7.91
C ASN A 86 -0.30 9.70 -6.81
N PHE A 87 -1.17 9.50 -5.82
CA PHE A 87 -0.94 8.53 -4.75
C PHE A 87 -0.96 7.10 -5.31
N PHE A 88 -1.97 6.77 -6.11
CA PHE A 88 -2.09 5.46 -6.73
C PHE A 88 -0.87 5.10 -7.58
N ILE A 89 -0.43 6.02 -8.45
CA ILE A 89 0.76 5.85 -9.28
C ILE A 89 2.02 5.68 -8.41
N SER A 90 2.17 6.50 -7.36
CA SER A 90 3.32 6.43 -6.46
C SER A 90 3.40 5.09 -5.74
N GLU A 91 2.25 4.52 -5.30
CA GLU A 91 2.21 3.22 -4.63
C GLU A 91 2.56 2.06 -5.56
N ILE A 92 2.14 2.09 -6.83
CA ILE A 92 2.57 1.10 -7.83
C ILE A 92 4.09 1.13 -7.99
N ILE A 93 4.68 2.32 -8.13
CA ILE A 93 6.14 2.45 -8.27
C ILE A 93 6.85 1.98 -6.99
N ARG A 94 6.32 2.35 -5.81
CA ARG A 94 6.85 1.94 -4.52
C ARG A 94 6.81 0.43 -4.33
N GLU A 95 5.72 -0.22 -4.67
CA GLU A 95 5.59 -1.69 -4.65
C GLU A 95 6.66 -2.38 -5.50
N LYS A 96 6.85 -1.91 -6.75
CA LYS A 96 7.87 -2.51 -7.64
C LYS A 96 9.30 -2.28 -7.13
N ALA A 97 9.54 -1.16 -6.46
CA ALA A 97 10.82 -0.90 -5.80
C ALA A 97 11.01 -1.82 -4.59
N ILE A 98 10.02 -1.93 -3.69
CA ILE A 98 10.06 -2.80 -2.50
C ILE A 98 10.32 -4.27 -2.89
N ASN A 99 9.63 -4.76 -3.90
CA ASN A 99 9.74 -6.17 -4.33
C ASN A 99 11.14 -6.53 -4.88
N ARG A 100 11.99 -5.54 -5.18
CA ARG A 100 13.36 -5.74 -5.68
C ARG A 100 14.44 -5.41 -4.67
N LEU A 101 14.08 -4.73 -3.60
CA LEU A 101 14.98 -4.35 -2.54
C LEU A 101 14.87 -5.38 -1.41
N GLY A 102 16.02 -5.87 -0.95
CA GLY A 102 16.06 -6.77 0.21
C GLY A 102 16.02 -6.00 1.53
N ASP A 103 15.67 -6.72 2.58
CA ASP A 103 15.80 -6.37 3.98
C ASP A 103 15.17 -5.04 4.44
N GLU A 104 15.94 -4.08 4.92
CA GLU A 104 15.44 -2.86 5.60
C GLU A 104 15.11 -1.69 4.67
N LEU A 105 15.62 -1.70 3.44
CA LEU A 105 15.45 -0.60 2.49
C LEU A 105 13.98 -0.31 2.12
N PRO A 106 13.10 -1.32 2.01
CA PRO A 106 11.69 -1.12 1.68
C PRO A 106 10.94 -0.14 2.58
N TYR A 107 11.35 -0.04 3.84
CA TYR A 107 10.70 0.83 4.82
C TYR A 107 11.23 2.27 4.82
N ARG A 108 12.28 2.55 4.02
CA ARG A 108 12.98 3.83 3.98
C ARG A 108 12.95 4.48 2.60
N ILE A 109 12.02 4.06 1.75
CA ILE A 109 11.78 4.68 0.46
C ILE A 109 10.39 5.29 0.42
N ASN A 110 10.31 6.46 -0.19
CA ASN A 110 9.04 7.08 -0.56
C ASN A 110 9.05 7.43 -2.04
N VAL A 111 7.88 7.44 -2.66
CA VAL A 111 7.70 7.84 -4.05
C VAL A 111 6.73 9.01 -4.11
N GLU A 112 7.10 10.05 -4.85
CA GLU A 112 6.27 11.21 -5.10
C GLU A 112 6.15 11.43 -6.60
N VAL A 113 4.94 11.55 -7.10
CA VAL A 113 4.69 11.97 -8.46
C VAL A 113 4.86 13.48 -8.52
N GLU A 114 5.83 13.95 -9.29
CA GLU A 114 6.16 15.37 -9.46
C GLU A 114 5.22 16.03 -10.48
N LYS A 115 4.93 15.31 -11.57
CA LYS A 115 4.13 15.84 -12.69
C LYS A 115 3.54 14.69 -13.51
N ILE A 116 2.33 14.92 -14.01
CA ILE A 116 1.69 14.10 -15.03
C ILE A 116 1.27 15.04 -16.16
N ASP A 117 1.68 14.73 -17.37
CA ASP A 117 1.25 15.41 -18.59
C ASP A 117 0.69 14.38 -19.56
N GLU A 118 -0.34 14.73 -20.30
CA GLU A 118 -0.87 13.90 -21.38
C GLU A 118 -0.56 14.55 -22.73
N GLU A 119 0.11 13.79 -23.59
CA GLU A 119 0.37 14.20 -24.97
C GLU A 119 0.09 13.02 -25.93
N LYS A 120 -0.79 13.22 -26.92
CA LYS A 120 -1.13 12.22 -27.95
C LYS A 120 -1.52 10.86 -27.39
N SER A 121 -2.35 10.86 -26.32
CA SER A 121 -2.79 9.66 -25.60
C SER A 121 -1.64 8.87 -24.95
N ILE A 122 -0.54 9.54 -24.63
CA ILE A 122 0.56 9.01 -23.84
C ILE A 122 0.64 9.82 -22.54
N GLN A 123 0.59 9.14 -21.40
CA GLN A 123 0.79 9.78 -20.11
C GLN A 123 2.29 9.87 -19.80
N HIS A 124 2.80 11.08 -19.68
CA HIS A 124 4.18 11.35 -19.27
C HIS A 124 4.22 11.57 -17.77
N ILE A 125 4.73 10.58 -17.06
CA ILE A 125 4.77 10.57 -15.59
C ILE A 125 6.20 10.79 -15.12
N HIS A 126 6.41 11.84 -14.33
CA HIS A 126 7.68 12.16 -13.69
C HIS A 126 7.58 11.89 -12.21
N SER A 127 8.42 10.98 -11.69
CA SER A 127 8.38 10.59 -10.28
C SER A 127 9.76 10.60 -9.64
N ASN A 128 9.80 11.03 -8.37
CA ASN A 128 10.99 10.99 -7.54
C ASN A 128 10.87 9.85 -6.54
N ILE A 129 11.93 9.05 -6.41
CA ILE A 129 12.08 8.06 -5.35
C ILE A 129 13.04 8.67 -4.33
N TYR A 130 12.55 8.91 -3.12
CA TYR A 130 13.32 9.45 -2.01
C TYR A 130 13.94 8.35 -1.18
N VAL A 131 15.18 8.54 -0.82
CA VAL A 131 15.97 7.70 0.08
C VAL A 131 16.69 8.57 1.11
N GLU A 132 17.09 8.01 2.24
CA GLU A 132 17.72 8.78 3.32
C GLU A 132 19.23 9.01 3.13
N SER A 133 19.91 8.16 2.35
CA SER A 133 21.36 8.21 2.22
C SER A 133 21.87 7.94 0.79
N SER A 134 23.10 8.35 0.52
CA SER A 134 23.77 8.07 -0.75
C SER A 134 24.05 6.58 -0.96
N SER A 135 24.25 5.81 0.10
CA SER A 135 24.40 4.35 0.03
C SER A 135 23.09 3.68 -0.43
N GLN A 136 21.95 4.08 0.12
CA GLN A 136 20.63 3.63 -0.33
C GLN A 136 20.35 4.01 -1.78
N LYS A 137 20.73 5.24 -2.19
CA LYS A 137 20.67 5.66 -3.59
C LYS A 137 21.49 4.76 -4.51
N ALA A 138 22.70 4.38 -4.11
CA ALA A 138 23.55 3.49 -4.89
C ALA A 138 22.93 2.08 -5.05
N ILE A 139 22.33 1.55 -4.00
CA ILE A 139 21.62 0.26 -4.03
C ILE A 139 20.43 0.33 -4.99
N LEU A 140 19.60 1.38 -4.88
CA LEU A 140 18.40 1.56 -5.72
C LEU A 140 18.76 1.83 -7.20
N LEU A 141 19.89 2.49 -7.44
CA LEU A 141 20.42 2.67 -8.80
C LEU A 141 20.87 1.33 -9.39
N GLY A 142 21.59 0.54 -8.60
CA GLY A 142 22.22 -0.70 -9.03
C GLY A 142 23.41 -0.47 -9.96
N LYS A 143 24.13 -1.56 -10.29
CA LYS A 143 25.27 -1.50 -11.21
C LYS A 143 24.81 -0.97 -12.58
N ASN A 144 25.42 0.13 -13.03
CA ASN A 144 25.08 0.79 -14.30
C ASN A 144 23.59 1.14 -14.47
N GLY A 145 22.87 1.41 -13.37
CA GLY A 145 21.45 1.76 -13.43
C GLY A 145 20.49 0.60 -13.69
N THR A 146 20.95 -0.65 -13.58
CA THR A 146 20.12 -1.82 -13.91
C THR A 146 18.92 -1.99 -12.97
N MET A 147 19.07 -1.66 -11.68
CA MET A 147 17.97 -1.80 -10.72
C MET A 147 16.86 -0.79 -10.99
N ILE A 148 17.18 0.49 -11.10
CA ILE A 148 16.18 1.53 -11.37
C ILE A 148 15.51 1.32 -12.74
N LYS A 149 16.25 0.85 -13.76
CA LYS A 149 15.70 0.50 -15.05
C LYS A 149 14.68 -0.65 -14.94
N SER A 150 14.99 -1.68 -14.17
CA SER A 150 14.10 -2.82 -13.93
C SER A 150 12.82 -2.39 -13.19
N ILE A 151 12.96 -1.52 -12.18
CA ILE A 151 11.81 -0.92 -11.46
C ILE A 151 10.95 -0.14 -12.46
N GLY A 152 11.55 0.74 -13.25
CA GLY A 152 10.84 1.55 -14.25
C GLY A 152 10.07 0.72 -15.27
N ILE A 153 10.67 -0.35 -15.80
CA ILE A 153 10.01 -1.23 -16.79
C ILE A 153 8.78 -1.92 -16.17
N SER A 154 8.91 -2.45 -14.94
CA SER A 154 7.78 -3.16 -14.32
C SER A 154 6.69 -2.21 -13.84
N SER A 155 7.05 -1.03 -13.31
CA SER A 155 6.09 0.01 -12.94
C SER A 155 5.32 0.49 -14.16
N ARG A 156 6.02 0.78 -15.27
CA ARG A 156 5.37 1.20 -16.50
C ARG A 156 4.34 0.18 -17.00
N LYS A 157 4.71 -1.11 -17.06
CA LYS A 157 3.79 -2.17 -17.51
C LYS A 157 2.53 -2.26 -16.64
N GLU A 158 2.69 -2.10 -15.34
CA GLU A 158 1.56 -2.11 -14.42
C GLU A 158 0.69 -0.86 -14.60
N LEU A 159 1.31 0.32 -14.69
CA LEU A 159 0.61 1.58 -14.92
C LEU A 159 -0.15 1.58 -16.26
N GLU A 160 0.46 1.07 -17.34
CA GLU A 160 -0.21 0.94 -18.64
C GLU A 160 -1.47 0.05 -18.57
N ARG A 161 -1.44 -0.99 -17.71
CA ARG A 161 -2.60 -1.86 -17.49
C ARG A 161 -3.69 -1.18 -16.68
N GLU A 162 -3.31 -0.51 -15.59
CA GLU A 162 -4.27 0.10 -14.66
C GLU A 162 -4.90 1.40 -15.21
N LEU A 163 -4.12 2.18 -15.98
CA LEU A 163 -4.57 3.43 -16.57
C LEU A 163 -5.16 3.26 -17.99
N GLU A 164 -5.15 2.04 -18.53
CA GLU A 164 -5.60 1.70 -19.89
C GLU A 164 -5.02 2.61 -20.96
N SER A 165 -3.82 3.15 -20.73
CA SER A 165 -3.14 4.11 -21.60
C SER A 165 -1.65 3.81 -21.72
N LYS A 166 -1.00 4.34 -22.77
CA LYS A 166 0.46 4.27 -22.89
C LYS A 166 1.12 5.20 -21.88
N VAL A 167 2.20 4.73 -21.24
CA VAL A 167 2.91 5.47 -20.22
C VAL A 167 4.37 5.67 -20.56
N ASN A 168 4.84 6.91 -20.50
CA ASN A 168 6.25 7.27 -20.49
C ASN A 168 6.66 7.62 -19.05
N LEU A 169 7.27 6.67 -18.35
CA LEU A 169 7.65 6.83 -16.95
C LEU A 169 9.11 7.27 -16.81
N GLN A 170 9.33 8.40 -16.16
CA GLN A 170 10.65 8.90 -15.78
C GLN A 170 10.84 8.85 -14.27
N LEU A 171 11.83 8.06 -13.82
CA LEU A 171 12.18 7.92 -12.41
C LEU A 171 13.47 8.63 -12.09
N ARG A 172 13.48 9.41 -10.98
CA ARG A 172 14.67 10.05 -10.41
C ARG A 172 14.86 9.64 -8.97
N ILE A 173 16.10 9.36 -8.55
CA ILE A 173 16.41 9.04 -7.16
C ILE A 173 16.99 10.28 -6.49
N ARG A 174 16.35 10.71 -5.40
CA ARG A 174 16.76 11.86 -4.60
C ARG A 174 17.11 11.44 -3.18
N VAL A 175 18.17 12.00 -2.63
CA VAL A 175 18.54 11.80 -1.22
C VAL A 175 17.88 12.89 -0.39
N LYS A 176 17.09 12.51 0.61
CA LYS A 176 16.45 13.41 1.57
C LYS A 176 16.63 12.83 2.96
N LYS A 177 17.55 13.40 3.72
CA LYS A 177 17.90 12.93 5.07
C LYS A 177 16.71 13.08 6.02
N ASN A 178 16.51 12.08 6.88
CA ASN A 178 15.53 12.06 7.97
C ASN A 178 14.08 12.31 7.57
N TRP A 179 13.70 12.06 6.31
CA TRP A 179 12.31 12.28 5.86
C TRP A 179 11.30 11.41 6.65
N THR A 180 11.72 10.25 7.14
CA THR A 180 10.89 9.33 7.94
C THR A 180 10.50 9.89 9.31
N ASN A 181 11.21 10.92 9.81
CA ASN A 181 10.94 11.58 11.08
C ASN A 181 10.29 12.97 10.92
N ASP A 182 10.07 13.41 9.70
CA ASP A 182 9.47 14.72 9.41
C ASP A 182 7.96 14.58 9.24
N ILE A 183 7.21 14.99 10.27
CA ILE A 183 5.74 14.87 10.32
C ILE A 183 5.08 15.60 9.13
N ASN A 184 5.60 16.77 8.75
CA ASN A 184 5.04 17.53 7.62
C ASN A 184 5.24 16.81 6.29
N LEU A 185 6.36 16.11 6.12
CA LEU A 185 6.62 15.31 4.94
C LEU A 185 5.79 14.03 4.93
N LEU A 186 5.64 13.38 6.10
CA LEU A 186 4.80 12.19 6.22
C LEU A 186 3.36 12.51 5.85
N SER A 187 2.79 13.59 6.38
CA SER A 187 1.43 14.03 6.02
C SER A 187 1.33 14.40 4.53
N LYS A 188 2.33 15.11 3.97
CA LYS A 188 2.38 15.41 2.53
C LYS A 188 2.39 14.14 1.66
N TYR A 189 2.98 13.07 2.16
CA TYR A 189 3.09 11.78 1.46
C TYR A 189 1.93 10.83 1.74
N GLY A 190 0.90 11.28 2.48
CA GLY A 190 -0.29 10.49 2.81
C GLY A 190 -0.10 9.51 3.97
N TYR A 191 0.94 9.68 4.77
CA TYR A 191 1.12 8.96 6.02
C TYR A 191 0.60 9.82 7.18
N GLU A 192 -0.61 9.55 7.64
CA GLU A 192 -1.22 10.15 8.85
C GLU A 192 -0.98 9.33 10.12
#